data_98181fdd5be957f7dcf657024a44d18f
#
_entry.id   98181fdd5be957f7dcf657024a44d18f
#
_cell.length_a   1.000
_cell.length_b   1.000
_cell.length_c   1.000
_cell.angle_alpha   90.00
_cell.angle_beta   90.00
_cell.angle_gamma   90.00
#
_symmetry.space_group_name_H-M   'P 1'
#
loop_
_entity.id
_entity.type
_entity.pdbx_description
1 polymer ?
#
loop_
_entity_poly.entity_id
_entity_poly.type
_entity_poly.pdbx_seq_one_letter_code
_entity_poly.pdbx_strand_id
1 'polypeptide(L)'
;PATYLTLALGVNSPRRPALILACLVAVSALALSDAVQVTVPAGGRLLSHVEGAGAAVSVVEDAAGVATLHINNRQQEGSTATLYADARQALLPLLLHPAPAHVLFLGVGTSATAAFAARDPALIVDAVELVPEVLDASRVFRERLFPGEVFPGLRLLGADARRYIKTSRETYDVIVSDNFHPARSGSAALYTTEHFRAV
;
A
#
# COMPACT_ATOMS: atom_id res chain seq x y z
N PRO A 1 -2.71 33.23 13.94
CA PRO A 1 -1.42 32.99 13.29
C PRO A 1 -0.91 34.17 12.47
N ALA A 2 -1.76 34.88 11.66
CA ALA A 2 -1.34 36.04 10.86
C ALA A 2 -0.86 37.23 11.68
N THR A 3 -1.42 37.43 12.87
CA THR A 3 -1.05 38.52 13.79
C THR A 3 0.35 38.36 14.39
N TYR A 4 0.85 37.15 14.59
CA TYR A 4 2.20 36.91 15.08
C TYR A 4 3.27 37.17 14.01
N LEU A 5 2.94 36.90 12.74
CA LEU A 5 3.85 37.18 11.64
C LEU A 5 4.04 38.68 11.40
N THR A 6 2.99 39.49 11.59
CA THR A 6 3.05 40.96 11.51
C THR A 6 3.83 41.57 12.66
N LEU A 7 3.75 41.03 13.88
CA LEU A 7 4.53 41.46 15.05
C LEU A 7 6.05 41.12 14.91
N ALA A 8 6.36 39.93 14.41
CA ALA A 8 7.74 39.48 14.21
C ALA A 8 8.51 40.31 13.17
N LEU A 9 7.81 40.90 12.21
CA LEU A 9 8.40 41.68 11.12
C LEU A 9 8.50 43.21 11.42
N GLY A 10 8.05 43.72 12.61
CA GLY A 10 8.11 45.11 13.11
C GLY A 10 7.53 46.15 12.13
N VAL A 11 6.59 46.96 12.53
CA VAL A 11 5.51 47.58 11.73
C VAL A 11 5.85 48.71 10.73
N ASN A 12 7.10 49.21 10.56
CA ASN A 12 7.31 50.48 9.87
C ASN A 12 8.35 50.53 8.72
N SER A 13 8.42 49.54 7.86
CA SER A 13 9.27 49.61 6.67
C SER A 13 8.47 49.44 5.36
N PRO A 14 8.61 50.33 4.37
CA PRO A 14 7.88 50.27 3.09
C PRO A 14 8.21 49.02 2.23
N ARG A 15 9.25 48.26 2.58
CA ARG A 15 9.64 47.03 1.86
C ARG A 15 8.85 45.79 2.31
N ARG A 16 8.05 45.90 3.35
CA ARG A 16 7.35 44.78 3.99
C ARG A 16 6.13 44.24 3.27
N PRO A 17 5.23 45.09 2.69
CA PRO A 17 4.13 44.57 1.93
C PRO A 17 4.60 43.75 0.72
N ALA A 18 5.74 44.19 0.11
CA ALA A 18 6.34 43.46 -0.99
C ALA A 18 6.94 42.12 -0.54
N LEU A 19 7.55 42.04 0.65
CA LEU A 19 8.05 40.79 1.23
C LEU A 19 6.93 39.83 1.62
N ILE A 20 5.86 40.35 2.22
CA ILE A 20 4.67 39.55 2.57
C ILE A 20 4.02 39.02 1.29
N LEU A 21 3.87 39.86 0.28
CA LEU A 21 3.31 39.44 -1.01
C LEU A 21 4.22 38.39 -1.68
N ALA A 22 5.53 38.56 -1.67
CA ALA A 22 6.49 37.59 -2.21
C ALA A 22 6.43 36.26 -1.46
N CYS A 23 6.32 36.27 -0.12
CA CYS A 23 6.14 35.05 0.68
C CYS A 23 4.80 34.38 0.38
N LEU A 24 3.71 35.13 0.25
CA LEU A 24 2.41 34.59 -0.11
C LEU A 24 2.42 33.97 -1.51
N VAL A 25 3.03 34.63 -2.48
CA VAL A 25 3.20 34.12 -3.84
C VAL A 25 4.07 32.85 -3.84
N ALA A 26 5.19 32.84 -3.08
CA ALA A 26 6.04 31.66 -2.97
C ALA A 26 5.32 30.47 -2.30
N VAL A 27 4.59 30.71 -1.23
CA VAL A 27 3.78 29.68 -0.55
C VAL A 27 2.65 29.20 -1.46
N SER A 28 1.98 30.11 -2.19
CA SER A 28 0.96 29.73 -3.15
C SER A 28 1.54 28.94 -4.33
N ALA A 29 2.71 29.33 -4.83
CA ALA A 29 3.41 28.61 -5.90
C ALA A 29 3.85 27.21 -5.44
N LEU A 30 4.34 27.07 -4.20
CA LEU A 30 4.61 25.76 -3.61
C LEU A 30 3.35 24.91 -3.41
N ALA A 31 2.26 25.52 -2.95
CA ALA A 31 0.99 24.84 -2.73
C ALA A 31 0.30 24.43 -4.05
N LEU A 32 0.59 25.15 -5.14
CA LEU A 32 0.08 24.85 -6.49
C LEU A 32 1.07 24.02 -7.32
N SER A 33 2.27 23.76 -6.80
CA SER A 33 3.18 22.85 -7.47
C SER A 33 2.71 21.41 -7.23
N ASP A 34 2.23 20.74 -8.27
CA ASP A 34 2.01 19.28 -8.32
C ASP A 34 3.37 18.53 -8.26
N ALA A 35 4.24 18.93 -7.35
CA ALA A 35 5.52 18.29 -7.16
C ALA A 35 5.28 16.95 -6.43
N VAL A 36 4.92 15.94 -7.21
CA VAL A 36 4.87 14.54 -6.75
C VAL A 36 6.27 14.21 -6.20
N GLN A 37 6.40 14.16 -4.88
CA GLN A 37 7.67 13.85 -4.22
C GLN A 37 7.90 12.34 -4.19
N VAL A 38 7.95 11.71 -5.37
CA VAL A 38 8.27 10.29 -5.50
C VAL A 38 9.71 10.14 -5.94
N THR A 39 10.48 9.37 -5.17
CA THR A 39 11.85 9.03 -5.55
C THR A 39 11.82 7.96 -6.64
N VAL A 40 12.17 8.34 -7.86
CA VAL A 40 12.30 7.42 -8.99
C VAL A 40 13.77 7.07 -9.16
N PRO A 41 14.14 5.78 -9.27
CA PRO A 41 15.51 5.36 -9.54
C PRO A 41 16.05 5.93 -10.85
N ALA A 42 17.36 6.11 -10.95
CA ALA A 42 18.00 6.60 -12.18
C ALA A 42 17.66 5.70 -13.37
N GLY A 43 17.20 6.29 -14.47
CA GLY A 43 16.74 5.56 -15.66
C GLY A 43 15.40 4.83 -15.50
N GLY A 44 14.75 4.98 -14.36
CA GLY A 44 13.43 4.42 -14.09
C GLY A 44 12.30 5.38 -14.44
N ARG A 45 11.07 4.98 -14.12
CA ARG A 45 9.87 5.79 -14.33
C ARG A 45 8.81 5.55 -13.27
N LEU A 46 7.97 6.55 -13.06
CA LEU A 46 6.77 6.44 -12.24
C LEU A 46 5.65 5.77 -13.07
N LEU A 47 5.10 4.67 -12.57
CA LEU A 47 4.01 3.94 -13.22
C LEU A 47 2.64 4.36 -12.69
N SER A 48 2.55 4.59 -11.38
CA SER A 48 1.31 5.00 -10.72
C SER A 48 1.65 5.79 -9.47
N HIS A 49 0.81 6.77 -9.15
CA HIS A 49 0.85 7.51 -7.90
C HIS A 49 -0.57 7.88 -7.50
N VAL A 50 -0.91 7.55 -6.27
CA VAL A 50 -2.22 7.84 -5.67
C VAL A 50 -2.00 8.41 -4.29
N GLU A 51 -2.54 9.58 -4.02
CA GLU A 51 -2.55 10.19 -2.70
C GLU A 51 -3.91 10.01 -2.05
N GLY A 52 -3.94 9.45 -0.86
CA GLY A 52 -5.13 9.25 -0.09
C GLY A 52 -5.05 9.86 1.30
N ALA A 53 -6.11 9.70 2.08
CA ALA A 53 -6.18 10.25 3.43
C ALA A 53 -5.18 9.59 4.41
N GLY A 54 -4.80 8.34 4.16
CA GLY A 54 -3.91 7.57 5.04
C GLY A 54 -2.48 7.44 4.55
N ALA A 55 -2.27 7.44 3.24
CA ALA A 55 -0.97 7.25 2.63
C ALA A 55 -0.89 7.78 1.20
N ALA A 56 0.32 8.11 0.76
CA ALA A 56 0.66 8.27 -0.64
C ALA A 56 1.30 6.97 -1.13
N VAL A 57 0.72 6.36 -2.16
CA VAL A 57 1.16 5.08 -2.71
C VAL A 57 1.68 5.29 -4.12
N SER A 58 2.87 4.80 -4.40
CA SER A 58 3.47 4.89 -5.73
C SER A 58 4.03 3.55 -6.20
N VAL A 59 3.97 3.34 -7.50
CA VAL A 59 4.62 2.23 -8.18
C VAL A 59 5.69 2.83 -9.07
N VAL A 60 6.94 2.51 -8.80
CA VAL A 60 8.08 2.95 -9.59
C VAL A 60 8.72 1.76 -10.29
N GLU A 61 9.20 1.96 -11.50
CA GLU A 61 9.95 0.96 -12.26
C GLU A 61 11.39 1.44 -12.40
N ASP A 62 12.33 0.56 -12.17
CA ASP A 62 13.74 0.85 -12.39
C ASP A 62 14.18 0.64 -13.86
N ALA A 63 15.45 0.92 -14.17
CA ALA A 63 16.01 0.73 -15.50
C ALA A 63 16.03 -0.74 -15.97
N ALA A 64 15.94 -1.71 -15.06
CA ALA A 64 15.86 -3.14 -15.37
C ALA A 64 14.41 -3.62 -15.58
N GLY A 65 13.41 -2.74 -15.44
CA GLY A 65 12.00 -3.08 -15.59
C GLY A 65 11.36 -3.68 -14.33
N VAL A 66 12.06 -3.63 -13.19
CA VAL A 66 11.53 -4.09 -11.91
C VAL A 66 10.59 -3.01 -11.35
N ALA A 67 9.33 -3.35 -11.21
CA ALA A 67 8.35 -2.49 -10.55
C ALA A 67 8.34 -2.72 -9.04
N THR A 68 8.32 -1.64 -8.26
CA THR A 68 8.35 -1.64 -6.80
C THR A 68 7.22 -0.80 -6.25
N LEU A 69 6.53 -1.32 -5.24
CA LEU A 69 5.48 -0.62 -4.50
C LEU A 69 6.10 0.16 -3.34
N HIS A 70 5.78 1.45 -3.26
CA HIS A 70 6.22 2.33 -2.19
C HIS A 70 5.03 2.95 -1.47
N ILE A 71 5.10 3.01 -0.13
CA ILE A 71 4.15 3.74 0.71
C ILE A 71 4.88 4.93 1.34
N ASN A 72 4.31 6.13 1.19
CA ASN A 72 4.87 7.40 1.68
C ASN A 72 6.32 7.65 1.26
N ASN A 73 6.71 7.16 0.08
CA ASN A 73 8.06 7.28 -0.48
C ASN A 73 9.19 6.74 0.42
N ARG A 74 8.86 5.93 1.43
CA ARG A 74 9.80 5.44 2.46
C ARG A 74 9.83 3.94 2.58
N GLN A 75 8.71 3.29 2.36
CA GLN A 75 8.57 1.85 2.56
C GLN A 75 8.40 1.15 1.22
N GLN A 76 9.27 0.20 0.96
CA GLN A 76 9.10 -0.75 -0.12
C GLN A 76 8.25 -1.91 0.39
N GLU A 77 7.09 -2.14 -0.23
CA GLU A 77 6.07 -3.11 0.21
C GLU A 77 5.90 -4.28 -0.77
N GLY A 78 6.87 -4.50 -1.63
CA GLY A 78 6.90 -5.58 -2.60
C GLY A 78 7.36 -5.12 -3.98
N SER A 79 7.69 -6.08 -4.82
CA SER A 79 8.16 -5.80 -6.18
C SER A 79 7.90 -6.98 -7.13
N THR A 80 8.04 -6.74 -8.43
CA THR A 80 7.99 -7.82 -9.42
C THR A 80 9.19 -8.79 -9.32
N ALA A 81 10.25 -8.42 -8.60
CA ALA A 81 11.42 -9.28 -8.39
C ALA A 81 11.17 -10.37 -7.33
N THR A 82 10.14 -10.24 -6.47
CA THR A 82 9.85 -11.19 -5.39
C THR A 82 8.93 -12.34 -5.78
N LEU A 83 8.57 -12.44 -7.05
CA LEU A 83 7.55 -13.34 -7.59
C LEU A 83 7.63 -14.80 -7.07
N TYR A 84 8.83 -15.38 -6.99
CA TYR A 84 9.00 -16.75 -6.48
C TYR A 84 8.78 -16.86 -4.96
N ALA A 85 9.13 -15.81 -4.22
CA ALA A 85 8.87 -15.76 -2.78
C ALA A 85 7.37 -15.64 -2.52
N ASP A 86 6.68 -14.78 -3.28
CA ASP A 86 5.24 -14.58 -3.20
C ASP A 86 4.48 -15.87 -3.56
N ALA A 87 4.89 -16.56 -4.64
CA ALA A 87 4.34 -17.84 -5.02
C ALA A 87 4.49 -18.90 -3.91
N ARG A 88 5.68 -18.99 -3.32
CA ARG A 88 5.95 -19.95 -2.24
C ARG A 88 5.13 -19.62 -0.99
N GLN A 89 5.00 -18.35 -0.63
CA GLN A 89 4.21 -17.91 0.50
C GLN A 89 2.72 -18.23 0.33
N ALA A 90 2.21 -18.14 -0.90
CA ALA A 90 0.84 -18.52 -1.22
C ALA A 90 0.63 -20.02 -1.20
N LEU A 91 1.48 -20.76 -1.90
CA LEU A 91 1.21 -22.16 -2.23
C LEU A 91 1.60 -23.12 -1.10
N LEU A 92 2.63 -22.81 -0.31
CA LEU A 92 3.09 -23.70 0.74
C LEU A 92 1.99 -24.04 1.79
N PRO A 93 1.28 -23.08 2.39
CA PRO A 93 0.22 -23.40 3.32
C PRO A 93 -0.95 -24.12 2.66
N LEU A 94 -1.27 -23.85 1.39
CA LEU A 94 -2.31 -24.55 0.65
C LEU A 94 -1.95 -26.03 0.42
N LEU A 95 -0.68 -26.32 0.11
CA LEU A 95 -0.19 -27.68 -0.09
C LEU A 95 -0.16 -28.48 1.22
N LEU A 96 -0.05 -27.81 2.36
CA LEU A 96 -0.05 -28.46 3.69
C LEU A 96 -1.46 -28.74 4.21
N HIS A 97 -2.48 -28.05 3.68
CA HIS A 97 -3.86 -28.30 4.05
C HIS A 97 -4.48 -29.41 3.15
N PRO A 98 -5.17 -30.42 3.70
CA PRO A 98 -5.64 -31.56 2.92
C PRO A 98 -6.69 -31.22 1.84
N ALA A 99 -7.52 -30.19 2.08
CA ALA A 99 -8.56 -29.77 1.15
C ALA A 99 -8.92 -28.29 1.41
N PRO A 100 -8.08 -27.33 1.05
CA PRO A 100 -8.42 -25.92 1.20
C PRO A 100 -9.48 -25.51 0.19
N ALA A 101 -10.46 -24.74 0.61
CA ALA A 101 -11.50 -24.17 -0.24
C ALA A 101 -11.64 -22.66 -0.07
N HIS A 102 -11.49 -22.17 1.16
CA HIS A 102 -11.64 -20.76 1.47
C HIS A 102 -10.36 -20.24 2.17
N VAL A 103 -9.74 -19.24 1.58
CA VAL A 103 -8.39 -18.74 1.97
C VAL A 103 -8.44 -17.24 2.24
N LEU A 104 -7.81 -16.80 3.32
CA LEU A 104 -7.68 -15.40 3.68
C LEU A 104 -6.22 -14.98 3.68
N PHE A 105 -5.92 -13.88 2.98
CA PHE A 105 -4.65 -13.17 3.08
C PHE A 105 -4.82 -11.88 3.86
N LEU A 106 -3.98 -11.68 4.88
CA LEU A 106 -3.92 -10.45 5.65
C LEU A 106 -2.77 -9.60 5.10
N GLY A 107 -3.11 -8.52 4.42
CA GLY A 107 -2.23 -7.72 3.58
C GLY A 107 -2.35 -8.11 2.10
N VAL A 108 -2.35 -7.10 1.24
CA VAL A 108 -2.43 -7.28 -0.22
C VAL A 108 -1.10 -6.94 -0.88
N GLY A 109 -0.49 -5.81 -0.52
CA GLY A 109 0.74 -5.33 -1.15
C GLY A 109 0.62 -5.30 -2.67
N THR A 110 1.49 -6.04 -3.37
CA THR A 110 1.42 -6.20 -4.83
C THR A 110 0.24 -7.06 -5.30
N SER A 111 -0.47 -7.72 -4.42
CA SER A 111 -1.46 -8.77 -4.65
C SER A 111 -0.92 -10.05 -5.33
N ALA A 112 0.36 -10.18 -5.56
CA ALA A 112 0.95 -11.36 -6.21
C ALA A 112 0.67 -12.64 -5.43
N THR A 113 0.87 -12.62 -4.11
CA THR A 113 0.64 -13.76 -3.21
C THR A 113 -0.80 -14.26 -3.32
N ALA A 114 -1.79 -13.39 -3.17
CA ALA A 114 -3.20 -13.75 -3.27
C ALA A 114 -3.59 -14.22 -4.69
N ALA A 115 -3.03 -13.58 -5.73
CA ALA A 115 -3.26 -13.98 -7.12
C ALA A 115 -2.72 -15.38 -7.42
N PHE A 116 -1.57 -15.77 -6.86
CA PHE A 116 -1.05 -17.15 -7.01
C PHE A 116 -2.02 -18.18 -6.44
N ALA A 117 -2.61 -17.95 -5.26
CA ALA A 117 -3.62 -18.82 -4.70
C ALA A 117 -4.88 -18.87 -5.59
N ALA A 118 -5.33 -17.73 -6.08
CA ALA A 118 -6.54 -17.60 -6.89
C ALA A 118 -6.40 -18.15 -8.34
N ARG A 119 -5.23 -18.65 -8.73
CA ARG A 119 -5.06 -19.43 -9.97
C ARG A 119 -5.73 -20.79 -9.88
N ASP A 120 -5.95 -21.31 -8.68
CA ASP A 120 -6.80 -22.47 -8.50
C ASP A 120 -8.26 -22.03 -8.50
N PRO A 121 -9.04 -22.39 -9.53
CA PRO A 121 -10.43 -21.98 -9.63
C PRO A 121 -11.35 -22.62 -8.58
N ALA A 122 -10.88 -23.63 -7.86
CA ALA A 122 -11.61 -24.24 -6.74
C ALA A 122 -11.53 -23.42 -5.46
N LEU A 123 -10.60 -22.47 -5.37
CA LEU A 123 -10.43 -21.64 -4.19
C LEU A 123 -11.24 -20.36 -4.25
N ILE A 124 -11.83 -19.98 -3.13
CA ILE A 124 -12.31 -18.63 -2.83
C ILE A 124 -11.19 -17.96 -2.04
N VAL A 125 -10.67 -16.85 -2.56
CA VAL A 125 -9.54 -16.14 -1.98
C VAL A 125 -9.94 -14.73 -1.60
N ASP A 126 -9.92 -14.45 -0.31
CA ASP A 126 -10.08 -13.11 0.23
C ASP A 126 -8.72 -12.52 0.58
N ALA A 127 -8.52 -11.26 0.27
CA ALA A 127 -7.33 -10.54 0.69
C ALA A 127 -7.71 -9.15 1.22
N VAL A 128 -7.28 -8.86 2.45
CA VAL A 128 -7.68 -7.66 3.19
C VAL A 128 -6.51 -6.69 3.26
N GLU A 129 -6.74 -5.45 2.85
CA GLU A 129 -5.73 -4.38 2.83
C GLU A 129 -6.21 -3.17 3.63
N LEU A 130 -5.33 -2.66 4.49
CA LEU A 130 -5.61 -1.49 5.32
C LEU A 130 -5.64 -0.19 4.51
N VAL A 131 -4.77 -0.07 3.52
CA VAL A 131 -4.54 1.14 2.72
C VAL A 131 -5.27 1.01 1.38
N PRO A 132 -6.39 1.71 1.16
CA PRO A 132 -7.17 1.57 -0.08
C PRO A 132 -6.36 1.87 -1.35
N GLU A 133 -5.42 2.82 -1.29
CA GLU A 133 -4.56 3.21 -2.40
C GLU A 133 -3.62 2.07 -2.84
N VAL A 134 -3.31 1.12 -1.94
CA VAL A 134 -2.56 -0.11 -2.27
C VAL A 134 -3.40 -1.02 -3.15
N LEU A 135 -4.71 -1.12 -2.92
CA LEU A 135 -5.61 -1.92 -3.78
C LEU A 135 -5.60 -1.40 -5.23
N ASP A 136 -5.58 -0.08 -5.41
CA ASP A 136 -5.47 0.51 -6.75
C ASP A 136 -4.10 0.25 -7.37
N ALA A 137 -3.02 0.46 -6.63
CA ALA A 137 -1.66 0.19 -7.08
C ALA A 137 -1.42 -1.30 -7.42
N SER A 138 -2.05 -2.21 -6.69
CA SER A 138 -1.92 -3.67 -6.90
C SER A 138 -2.37 -4.13 -8.29
N ARG A 139 -3.25 -3.38 -8.97
CA ARG A 139 -3.67 -3.67 -10.35
C ARG A 139 -2.50 -3.62 -11.31
N VAL A 140 -1.60 -2.64 -11.15
CA VAL A 140 -0.40 -2.48 -11.98
C VAL A 140 0.48 -3.74 -11.90
N PHE A 141 0.59 -4.32 -10.71
CA PHE A 141 1.36 -5.56 -10.52
C PHE A 141 0.65 -6.77 -11.12
N ARG A 142 -0.66 -6.91 -10.95
CA ARG A 142 -1.40 -8.04 -11.56
C ARG A 142 -1.31 -8.03 -13.08
N GLU A 143 -1.49 -6.88 -13.70
CA GLU A 143 -1.38 -6.74 -15.15
C GLU A 143 0.01 -7.09 -15.69
N ARG A 144 1.06 -6.84 -14.90
CA ARG A 144 2.45 -7.14 -15.26
C ARG A 144 2.85 -8.59 -14.99
N LEU A 145 2.43 -9.13 -13.85
CA LEU A 145 2.83 -10.46 -13.40
C LEU A 145 1.97 -11.56 -14.02
N PHE A 146 0.72 -11.25 -14.34
CA PHE A 146 -0.28 -12.19 -14.82
C PHE A 146 -1.06 -11.60 -16.02
N PRO A 147 -0.36 -11.24 -17.12
CA PRO A 147 -0.98 -10.56 -18.24
C PRO A 147 -2.10 -11.41 -18.86
N GLY A 148 -3.31 -10.82 -18.88
CA GLY A 148 -4.49 -11.48 -19.43
C GLY A 148 -5.14 -12.54 -18.53
N GLU A 149 -4.57 -12.84 -17.35
CA GLU A 149 -5.20 -13.75 -16.39
C GLU A 149 -6.36 -13.06 -15.65
N VAL A 150 -7.42 -13.82 -15.41
CA VAL A 150 -8.59 -13.41 -14.62
C VAL A 150 -8.67 -14.27 -13.37
N PHE A 151 -9.00 -13.65 -12.26
CA PHE A 151 -9.07 -14.32 -10.95
C PHE A 151 -10.49 -14.19 -10.37
N PRO A 152 -11.47 -14.97 -10.86
CA PRO A 152 -12.87 -14.83 -10.46
C PRO A 152 -13.11 -15.16 -8.99
N GLY A 153 -12.25 -16.00 -8.39
CA GLY A 153 -12.31 -16.35 -6.97
C GLY A 153 -11.59 -15.35 -6.05
N LEU A 154 -10.89 -14.32 -6.59
CA LEU A 154 -10.15 -13.33 -5.79
C LEU A 154 -11.02 -12.13 -5.43
N ARG A 155 -11.19 -11.89 -4.14
CA ARG A 155 -11.87 -10.71 -3.58
C ARG A 155 -10.85 -9.86 -2.82
N LEU A 156 -10.63 -8.62 -3.26
CA LEU A 156 -9.78 -7.65 -2.56
C LEU A 156 -10.67 -6.72 -1.73
N LEU A 157 -10.40 -6.65 -0.43
CA LEU A 157 -11.23 -5.98 0.56
C LEU A 157 -10.43 -4.87 1.26
N GLY A 158 -10.93 -3.63 1.20
CA GLY A 158 -10.36 -2.51 1.95
C GLY A 158 -10.86 -2.53 3.40
N ALA A 159 -10.04 -3.01 4.35
CA ALA A 159 -10.39 -3.06 5.76
C ALA A 159 -9.15 -3.22 6.65
N ASP A 160 -9.29 -2.88 7.94
CA ASP A 160 -8.33 -3.28 8.96
C ASP A 160 -8.44 -4.80 9.20
N ALA A 161 -7.37 -5.55 8.95
CA ALA A 161 -7.33 -7.01 9.03
C ALA A 161 -7.75 -7.55 10.40
N ARG A 162 -7.30 -6.90 11.49
CA ARG A 162 -7.66 -7.30 12.86
C ARG A 162 -9.16 -7.11 13.14
N ARG A 163 -9.71 -5.99 12.67
CA ARG A 163 -11.14 -5.73 12.79
C ARG A 163 -11.94 -6.70 11.92
N TYR A 164 -11.49 -6.93 10.70
CA TYR A 164 -12.12 -7.87 9.77
C TYR A 164 -12.28 -9.26 10.40
N ILE A 165 -11.19 -9.84 10.92
CA ILE A 165 -11.21 -11.15 11.59
C ILE A 165 -12.24 -11.19 12.74
N LYS A 166 -12.26 -10.13 13.57
CA LYS A 166 -13.18 -10.08 14.72
C LYS A 166 -14.65 -9.92 14.37
N THR A 167 -14.96 -9.35 13.23
CA THR A 167 -16.34 -9.01 12.82
C THR A 167 -16.84 -9.82 11.66
N SER A 168 -15.97 -10.52 10.95
CA SER A 168 -16.35 -11.41 9.86
C SER A 168 -17.21 -12.57 10.36
N ARG A 169 -18.14 -13.01 9.52
CA ARG A 169 -18.90 -14.25 9.70
C ARG A 169 -18.37 -15.37 8.80
N GLU A 170 -17.40 -15.03 7.94
CA GLU A 170 -16.73 -16.00 7.07
C GLU A 170 -15.78 -16.86 7.91
N THR A 171 -15.62 -18.10 7.51
CA THR A 171 -14.62 -19.03 8.05
C THR A 171 -13.65 -19.41 6.94
N TYR A 172 -12.40 -19.62 7.32
CA TYR A 172 -11.32 -19.91 6.37
C TYR A 172 -10.59 -21.18 6.76
N ASP A 173 -10.23 -21.96 5.76
CA ASP A 173 -9.42 -23.17 5.94
C ASP A 173 -7.95 -22.82 6.14
N VAL A 174 -7.50 -21.74 5.49
CA VAL A 174 -6.12 -21.25 5.57
C VAL A 174 -6.14 -19.73 5.72
N ILE A 175 -5.40 -19.22 6.69
CA ILE A 175 -5.16 -17.78 6.87
C ILE A 175 -3.66 -17.54 6.74
N VAL A 176 -3.29 -16.72 5.76
CA VAL A 176 -1.91 -16.31 5.51
C VAL A 176 -1.73 -14.87 5.97
N SER A 177 -0.86 -14.66 6.95
CA SER A 177 -0.45 -13.33 7.37
C SER A 177 0.87 -13.01 6.69
N ASP A 178 0.88 -11.97 5.87
CA ASP A 178 2.10 -11.52 5.20
C ASP A 178 3.13 -10.98 6.22
N ASN A 179 4.37 -10.82 5.78
CA ASN A 179 5.49 -10.36 6.60
C ASN A 179 5.32 -8.89 7.01
N PHE A 180 4.53 -8.65 8.04
CA PHE A 180 4.43 -7.33 8.64
C PHE A 180 5.64 -7.06 9.53
N HIS A 181 6.30 -5.94 9.33
CA HIS A 181 7.34 -5.51 10.26
C HIS A 181 6.68 -4.98 11.55
N PRO A 182 6.92 -5.60 12.72
CA PRO A 182 6.20 -5.24 13.95
C PRO A 182 6.42 -3.78 14.41
N ALA A 183 7.52 -3.15 14.00
CA ALA A 183 7.79 -1.74 14.30
C ALA A 183 6.99 -0.75 13.41
N ARG A 184 6.25 -1.23 12.41
CA ARG A 184 5.38 -0.37 11.60
C ARG A 184 4.10 -0.06 12.37
N SER A 185 3.61 1.17 12.18
CA SER A 185 2.40 1.63 12.85
C SER A 185 1.22 0.69 12.59
N GLY A 186 0.65 0.14 13.66
CA GLY A 186 -0.48 -0.77 13.62
C GLY A 186 -0.15 -2.24 13.36
N SER A 187 0.94 -2.57 12.69
CA SER A 187 1.29 -3.96 12.34
C SER A 187 1.56 -4.85 13.55
N ALA A 188 2.12 -4.30 14.64
CA ALA A 188 2.35 -5.03 15.88
C ALA A 188 1.07 -5.67 16.45
N ALA A 189 -0.09 -5.11 16.14
CA ALA A 189 -1.38 -5.63 16.61
C ALA A 189 -1.74 -7.00 16.00
N LEU A 190 -1.14 -7.38 14.87
CA LEU A 190 -1.30 -8.68 14.22
C LEU A 190 -0.41 -9.78 14.81
N TYR A 191 0.47 -9.42 15.77
CA TYR A 191 1.37 -10.37 16.45
C TYR A 191 0.99 -10.56 17.93
N THR A 192 -0.23 -10.18 18.32
CA THR A 192 -0.68 -10.31 19.70
C THR A 192 -1.38 -11.66 19.93
N THR A 193 -1.34 -12.15 21.17
CA THR A 193 -2.06 -13.36 21.59
C THR A 193 -3.56 -13.25 21.29
N GLU A 194 -4.15 -12.06 21.47
CA GLU A 194 -5.57 -11.79 21.20
C GLU A 194 -5.89 -11.91 19.70
N HIS A 195 -4.97 -11.53 18.85
CA HIS A 195 -5.14 -11.71 17.39
C HIS A 195 -5.13 -13.20 17.05
N PHE A 196 -4.13 -13.95 17.49
CA PHE A 196 -4.02 -15.38 17.23
C PHE A 196 -5.15 -16.23 17.86
N ARG A 197 -5.82 -15.74 18.90
CA ARG A 197 -7.03 -16.38 19.44
C ARG A 197 -8.27 -16.08 18.63
N ALA A 198 -8.26 -15.03 17.84
CA ALA A 198 -9.40 -14.62 17.00
C ALA A 198 -9.32 -15.22 15.59
N VAL A 199 -8.13 -15.67 15.19
CA VAL A 199 -7.85 -16.43 13.98
C VAL A 199 -8.13 -17.91 14.20
#